data_410d54e90319bb6966b754fad8dd2b2c
#
_entry.id   410d54e90319bb6966b754fad8dd2b2c
#
_cell.length_a   1.000
_cell.length_b   1.000
_cell.length_c   1.000
_cell.angle_alpha   90.00
_cell.angle_beta   90.00
_cell.angle_gamma   90.00
#
_symmetry.space_group_name_H-M   'P 1'
#
loop_
_entity.id
_entity.type
_entity.pdbx_description
1 polymer ?
#
loop_
_entity_poly.entity_id
_entity_poly.type
_entity_poly.pdbx_seq_one_letter_code
_entity_poly.pdbx_strand_id
1 'polypeptide(L)'
;MKELGKWQIISFVSRSLAMLLGLVQTFVIIRVLSVGEWGVVQLAISIGGALGIYQHLGLASASTREISSASDDKEVFKIFVTSAVIRYVITLPIAVGLFFAANYVAVDIYKNAVLVFPIKIYAITLIFQGVQSILNSVISGTKRFKQLFLYQVAIAAASVVIFIPLVLAYRVNGYFYAFFMFNALSSIVLGYIAFKPLRGSMQFPSRSDFKRLFKEIFSISMAIYLVKIIYTNWEKFGNNVLGLFNSPEIIAIFAFALLYAKKLMSISDAVTDVNLPVLSEKYVKDIDDFKKLFTRNFDKIFISVIAAAAFASYWAPEIVSLVVGGDKYKDSYSLISPVMFAFILYSFINIVKSSVLIPAKMVKHMIIGFVLLLTGTAAFFFGTYHNIGALPGMAWGMAFGAVLSFLYINIAIGKKLKFSYFNIDHLAILIQAFSISMVAFLPLNIKIPFFIILFALLIWSFFIPGYLTKSEIKSGFDYVKKFVRALKK
;
A
#
# COMPACT_ATOMS: atom_id res chain seq x y z
N MET A 1 -28.60 -8.47 3.09
CA MET A 1 -27.89 -7.26 3.57
C MET A 1 -27.28 -7.39 4.96
N LYS A 2 -27.95 -7.98 5.97
CA LYS A 2 -27.38 -8.15 7.34
C LYS A 2 -26.10 -9.01 7.40
N GLU A 3 -25.99 -10.08 6.61
CA GLU A 3 -24.79 -10.91 6.55
C GLU A 3 -23.58 -10.21 5.93
N LEU A 4 -23.79 -9.44 4.85
CA LEU A 4 -22.71 -8.70 4.19
C LEU A 4 -22.09 -7.67 5.14
N GLY A 5 -22.92 -6.93 5.90
CA GLY A 5 -22.45 -5.98 6.90
C GLY A 5 -21.65 -6.64 8.04
N LYS A 6 -22.04 -7.84 8.46
CA LYS A 6 -21.30 -8.63 9.46
C LYS A 6 -19.89 -8.98 8.96
N TRP A 7 -19.76 -9.46 7.72
CA TRP A 7 -18.46 -9.80 7.13
C TRP A 7 -17.58 -8.59 6.88
N GLN A 8 -18.15 -7.43 6.55
CA GLN A 8 -17.40 -6.17 6.42
C GLN A 8 -16.79 -5.74 7.77
N ILE A 9 -17.55 -5.82 8.86
CA ILE A 9 -17.06 -5.49 10.21
C ILE A 9 -15.95 -6.47 10.62
N ILE A 10 -16.15 -7.77 10.44
CA ILE A 10 -15.14 -8.79 10.76
C ILE A 10 -13.87 -8.57 9.94
N SER A 11 -13.99 -8.26 8.65
CA SER A 11 -12.86 -7.92 7.78
C SER A 11 -12.09 -6.71 8.31
N PHE A 12 -12.80 -5.64 8.66
CA PHE A 12 -12.18 -4.43 9.19
C PHE A 12 -11.41 -4.70 10.48
N VAL A 13 -12.05 -5.38 11.44
CA VAL A 13 -11.43 -5.72 12.74
C VAL A 13 -10.20 -6.62 12.54
N SER A 14 -10.32 -7.66 11.70
CA SER A 14 -9.21 -8.59 11.45
C SER A 14 -8.03 -7.90 10.75
N ARG A 15 -8.29 -7.04 9.77
CA ARG A 15 -7.24 -6.25 9.09
C ARG A 15 -6.59 -5.25 10.05
N SER A 16 -7.37 -4.57 10.88
CA SER A 16 -6.85 -3.63 11.89
C SER A 16 -5.96 -4.33 12.90
N LEU A 17 -6.38 -5.50 13.39
CA LEU A 17 -5.58 -6.29 14.33
C LEU A 17 -4.29 -6.80 13.69
N ALA A 18 -4.37 -7.34 12.47
CA ALA A 18 -3.19 -7.78 11.73
C ALA A 18 -2.22 -6.61 11.45
N MET A 19 -2.75 -5.42 11.14
CA MET A 19 -1.95 -4.21 10.96
C MET A 19 -1.25 -3.77 12.24
N LEU A 20 -1.94 -3.80 13.38
CA LEU A 20 -1.35 -3.47 14.68
C LEU A 20 -0.23 -4.44 15.05
N LEU A 21 -0.44 -5.76 14.87
CA LEU A 21 0.59 -6.77 15.10
C LEU A 21 1.82 -6.54 14.19
N GLY A 22 1.59 -6.24 12.92
CA GLY A 22 2.66 -5.92 11.97
C GLY A 22 3.41 -4.63 12.33
N LEU A 23 2.73 -3.63 12.90
CA LEU A 23 3.37 -2.42 13.42
C LEU A 23 4.26 -2.72 14.61
N VAL A 24 3.75 -3.46 15.60
CA VAL A 24 4.53 -3.88 16.78
C VAL A 24 5.77 -4.66 16.34
N GLN A 25 5.61 -5.63 15.45
CA GLN A 25 6.74 -6.38 14.89
C GLN A 25 7.78 -5.45 14.25
N THR A 26 7.35 -4.56 13.37
CA THR A 26 8.23 -3.63 12.66
C THR A 26 9.00 -2.73 13.63
N PHE A 27 8.32 -2.19 14.63
CA PHE A 27 8.92 -1.30 15.62
C PHE A 27 9.96 -2.03 16.50
N VAL A 28 9.66 -3.26 16.93
CA VAL A 28 10.64 -4.08 17.66
C VAL A 28 11.88 -4.34 16.79
N ILE A 29 11.69 -4.71 15.53
CA ILE A 29 12.80 -4.97 14.60
C ILE A 29 13.66 -3.71 14.40
N ILE A 30 13.05 -2.54 14.18
CA ILE A 30 13.78 -1.28 14.01
C ILE A 30 14.55 -0.89 15.28
N ARG A 31 14.04 -1.20 16.46
CA ARG A 31 14.76 -0.99 17.73
C ARG A 31 15.98 -1.90 17.86
N VAL A 32 15.84 -3.16 17.48
CA VAL A 32 16.89 -4.18 17.58
C VAL A 32 18.01 -3.94 16.58
N LEU A 33 17.71 -3.72 15.31
CA LEU A 33 18.69 -3.52 14.26
C LEU A 33 19.36 -2.14 14.36
N SER A 34 20.61 -2.02 13.96
CA SER A 34 21.26 -0.72 13.74
C SER A 34 20.63 0.00 12.54
N VAL A 35 20.89 1.30 12.37
CA VAL A 35 20.37 2.07 11.23
C VAL A 35 20.86 1.46 9.92
N GLY A 36 22.16 1.15 9.82
CA GLY A 36 22.74 0.52 8.63
C GLY A 36 22.16 -0.86 8.34
N GLU A 37 21.98 -1.71 9.37
CA GLU A 37 21.34 -3.02 9.20
C GLU A 37 19.92 -2.91 8.69
N TRP A 38 19.13 -1.96 9.20
CA TRP A 38 17.79 -1.69 8.69
C TRP A 38 17.82 -1.20 7.24
N GLY A 39 18.81 -0.37 6.88
CA GLY A 39 19.05 0.07 5.51
C GLY A 39 19.28 -1.09 4.54
N VAL A 40 20.14 -2.05 4.93
CA VAL A 40 20.39 -3.27 4.16
C VAL A 40 19.08 -4.06 3.96
N VAL A 41 18.30 -4.24 5.03
CA VAL A 41 16.99 -4.92 4.95
C VAL A 41 16.06 -4.21 3.96
N GLN A 42 15.94 -2.89 4.06
CA GLN A 42 15.04 -2.11 3.21
C GLN A 42 15.49 -2.08 1.74
N LEU A 43 16.80 -2.02 1.50
CA LEU A 43 17.35 -2.07 0.14
C LEU A 43 17.08 -3.43 -0.51
N ALA A 44 17.38 -4.53 0.18
CA ALA A 44 17.11 -5.87 -0.35
C ALA A 44 15.61 -6.11 -0.64
N ILE A 45 14.71 -5.66 0.25
CA ILE A 45 13.25 -5.69 0.02
C ILE A 45 12.86 -4.82 -1.18
N SER A 46 13.52 -3.69 -1.38
CA SER A 46 13.21 -2.78 -2.49
C SER A 46 13.65 -3.37 -3.83
N ILE A 47 14.85 -3.95 -3.90
CA ILE A 47 15.36 -4.65 -5.08
C ILE A 47 14.44 -5.82 -5.45
N GLY A 48 14.20 -6.71 -4.49
CA GLY A 48 13.35 -7.88 -4.71
C GLY A 48 11.89 -7.51 -5.02
N GLY A 49 11.35 -6.48 -4.37
CA GLY A 49 9.99 -5.99 -4.58
C GLY A 49 9.79 -5.31 -5.94
N ALA A 50 10.79 -4.57 -6.43
CA ALA A 50 10.77 -3.97 -7.76
C ALA A 50 10.73 -5.03 -8.87
N LEU A 51 11.43 -6.16 -8.68
CA LEU A 51 11.38 -7.29 -9.60
C LEU A 51 10.14 -8.17 -9.36
N GLY A 52 9.77 -8.38 -8.10
CA GLY A 52 8.62 -9.19 -7.72
C GLY A 52 7.28 -8.69 -8.25
N ILE A 53 7.14 -7.40 -8.57
CA ILE A 53 5.90 -6.88 -9.14
C ILE A 53 5.56 -7.49 -10.48
N TYR A 54 6.56 -7.83 -11.30
CA TYR A 54 6.34 -8.36 -12.64
C TYR A 54 5.68 -9.75 -12.65
N GLN A 55 5.77 -10.51 -11.55
CA GLN A 55 5.06 -11.78 -11.41
C GLN A 55 3.54 -11.62 -11.20
N HIS A 56 3.06 -10.42 -10.80
CA HIS A 56 1.66 -10.28 -10.39
C HIS A 56 0.65 -10.31 -11.52
N LEU A 57 0.93 -9.72 -12.69
CA LEU A 57 0.09 -9.69 -13.89
C LEU A 57 -1.40 -9.39 -13.66
N GLY A 58 -1.79 -8.89 -12.49
CA GLY A 58 -3.21 -8.72 -12.13
C GLY A 58 -3.96 -10.04 -11.90
N LEU A 59 -3.27 -11.18 -11.92
CA LEU A 59 -3.85 -12.52 -11.86
C LEU A 59 -4.75 -12.75 -10.64
N ALA A 60 -4.40 -12.20 -9.48
CA ALA A 60 -5.19 -12.41 -8.28
C ALA A 60 -6.64 -11.93 -8.42
N SER A 61 -6.85 -10.72 -8.95
CA SER A 61 -8.20 -10.17 -9.14
C SER A 61 -8.97 -10.90 -10.22
N ALA A 62 -8.29 -11.23 -11.34
CA ALA A 62 -8.89 -11.99 -12.43
C ALA A 62 -9.28 -13.39 -11.98
N SER A 63 -8.37 -14.12 -11.32
CA SER A 63 -8.66 -15.47 -10.78
C SER A 63 -9.78 -15.45 -9.75
N THR A 64 -9.83 -14.45 -8.85
CA THR A 64 -10.93 -14.34 -7.88
C THR A 64 -12.27 -14.17 -8.57
N ARG A 65 -12.33 -13.36 -9.64
CA ARG A 65 -13.55 -13.18 -10.43
C ARG A 65 -13.98 -14.47 -11.11
N GLU A 66 -13.09 -15.14 -11.83
CA GLU A 66 -13.39 -16.38 -12.54
C GLU A 66 -13.81 -17.50 -11.56
N ILE A 67 -13.12 -17.62 -10.41
CA ILE A 67 -13.48 -18.57 -9.36
C ILE A 67 -14.86 -18.28 -8.78
N SER A 68 -15.23 -16.99 -8.61
CA SER A 68 -16.56 -16.65 -8.07
C SER A 68 -17.71 -16.92 -9.02
N SER A 69 -17.43 -17.12 -10.32
CA SER A 69 -18.39 -17.51 -11.35
C SER A 69 -18.28 -18.97 -11.77
N ALA A 70 -17.34 -19.73 -11.20
CA ALA A 70 -17.13 -21.15 -11.51
C ALA A 70 -18.38 -21.99 -11.17
N SER A 71 -18.70 -22.93 -12.02
CA SER A 71 -19.89 -23.79 -11.92
C SER A 71 -19.75 -24.85 -10.82
N ASP A 72 -18.53 -25.34 -10.60
CA ASP A 72 -18.21 -26.41 -9.64
C ASP A 72 -16.77 -26.31 -9.12
N ASP A 73 -16.46 -27.14 -8.14
CA ASP A 73 -15.13 -27.22 -7.52
C ASP A 73 -14.02 -27.70 -8.49
N LYS A 74 -14.39 -28.45 -9.54
CA LYS A 74 -13.44 -28.91 -10.58
C LYS A 74 -12.98 -27.70 -11.41
N GLU A 75 -13.91 -26.83 -11.78
CA GLU A 75 -13.59 -25.59 -12.50
C GLU A 75 -12.73 -24.65 -11.65
N VAL A 76 -13.03 -24.54 -10.35
CA VAL A 76 -12.17 -23.77 -9.40
C VAL A 76 -10.73 -24.27 -9.43
N PHE A 77 -10.53 -25.60 -9.40
CA PHE A 77 -9.18 -26.17 -9.46
C PHE A 77 -8.49 -25.92 -10.80
N LYS A 78 -9.23 -26.05 -11.93
CA LYS A 78 -8.70 -25.72 -13.27
C LYS A 78 -8.25 -24.25 -13.37
N ILE A 79 -9.03 -23.31 -12.83
CA ILE A 79 -8.68 -21.89 -12.79
C ILE A 79 -7.42 -21.66 -11.93
N PHE A 80 -7.34 -22.33 -10.76
CA PHE A 80 -6.14 -22.27 -9.92
C PHE A 80 -4.90 -22.75 -10.67
N VAL A 81 -4.93 -23.93 -11.30
CA VAL A 81 -3.80 -24.50 -12.04
C VAL A 81 -3.39 -23.57 -13.19
N THR A 82 -4.35 -23.10 -13.99
CA THR A 82 -4.07 -22.18 -15.10
C THR A 82 -3.40 -20.90 -14.60
N SER A 83 -3.91 -20.29 -13.53
CA SER A 83 -3.36 -19.09 -12.94
C SER A 83 -1.96 -19.32 -12.37
N ALA A 84 -1.73 -20.49 -11.75
CA ALA A 84 -0.42 -20.90 -11.24
C ALA A 84 0.61 -21.06 -12.35
N VAL A 85 0.24 -21.75 -13.44
CA VAL A 85 1.13 -21.92 -14.61
C VAL A 85 1.51 -20.56 -15.21
N ILE A 86 0.53 -19.70 -15.47
CA ILE A 86 0.80 -18.35 -16.01
C ILE A 86 1.77 -17.59 -15.10
N ARG A 87 1.56 -17.66 -13.80
CA ARG A 87 2.39 -17.00 -12.81
C ARG A 87 3.80 -17.53 -12.77
N TYR A 88 3.95 -18.85 -12.70
CA TYR A 88 5.27 -19.46 -12.55
C TYR A 88 6.12 -19.40 -13.81
N VAL A 89 5.52 -19.30 -15.00
CA VAL A 89 6.24 -18.99 -16.25
C VAL A 89 7.02 -17.66 -16.13
N ILE A 90 6.55 -16.71 -15.31
CA ILE A 90 7.23 -15.43 -15.08
C ILE A 90 8.02 -15.44 -13.76
N THR A 91 7.46 -16.01 -12.71
CA THR A 91 8.10 -16.01 -11.38
C THR A 91 9.42 -16.78 -11.38
N LEU A 92 9.46 -17.97 -12.01
CA LEU A 92 10.67 -18.80 -11.98
C LEU A 92 11.86 -18.14 -12.69
N PRO A 93 11.75 -17.61 -13.92
CA PRO A 93 12.85 -16.87 -14.54
C PRO A 93 13.33 -15.68 -13.71
N ILE A 94 12.42 -14.91 -13.10
CA ILE A 94 12.78 -13.78 -12.23
C ILE A 94 13.50 -14.28 -10.97
N ALA A 95 12.97 -15.31 -10.30
CA ALA A 95 13.56 -15.84 -9.08
C ALA A 95 14.95 -16.45 -9.34
N VAL A 96 15.06 -17.29 -10.38
CA VAL A 96 16.33 -17.91 -10.79
C VAL A 96 17.32 -16.85 -11.24
N GLY A 97 16.91 -15.92 -12.11
CA GLY A 97 17.76 -14.83 -12.57
C GLY A 97 18.28 -13.97 -11.42
N LEU A 98 17.40 -13.55 -10.49
CA LEU A 98 17.79 -12.77 -9.32
C LEU A 98 18.71 -13.55 -8.37
N PHE A 99 18.46 -14.86 -8.18
CA PHE A 99 19.30 -15.70 -7.32
C PHE A 99 20.74 -15.79 -7.83
N PHE A 100 20.95 -16.03 -9.13
CA PHE A 100 22.27 -16.10 -9.73
C PHE A 100 22.92 -14.72 -9.91
N ALA A 101 22.12 -13.69 -10.21
CA ALA A 101 22.60 -12.32 -10.31
C ALA A 101 22.86 -11.66 -8.94
N ALA A 102 22.51 -12.29 -7.83
CA ALA A 102 22.59 -11.68 -6.49
C ALA A 102 23.98 -11.14 -6.15
N ASN A 103 25.04 -11.86 -6.51
CA ASN A 103 26.41 -11.42 -6.26
C ASN A 103 26.76 -10.18 -7.09
N TYR A 104 26.47 -10.20 -8.39
CA TYR A 104 26.67 -9.07 -9.28
C TYR A 104 25.86 -7.84 -8.82
N VAL A 105 24.59 -8.00 -8.50
CA VAL A 105 23.75 -6.92 -8.01
C VAL A 105 24.30 -6.34 -6.71
N ALA A 106 24.64 -7.19 -5.74
CA ALA A 106 25.11 -6.75 -4.43
C ALA A 106 26.49 -6.08 -4.49
N VAL A 107 27.46 -6.71 -5.15
CA VAL A 107 28.88 -6.30 -5.11
C VAL A 107 29.21 -5.30 -6.20
N ASP A 108 28.75 -5.55 -7.45
CA ASP A 108 29.15 -4.71 -8.58
C ASP A 108 28.23 -3.49 -8.75
N ILE A 109 26.92 -3.62 -8.50
CA ILE A 109 25.98 -2.51 -8.64
C ILE A 109 25.90 -1.70 -7.34
N TYR A 110 25.54 -2.35 -6.21
CA TYR A 110 25.29 -1.65 -4.93
C TYR A 110 26.54 -1.52 -4.04
N LYS A 111 27.69 -2.08 -4.43
CA LYS A 111 28.95 -2.04 -3.70
C LYS A 111 28.83 -2.51 -2.23
N ASN A 112 27.93 -3.45 -1.97
CA ASN A 112 27.62 -3.95 -0.62
C ASN A 112 27.45 -5.48 -0.60
N ALA A 113 28.51 -6.21 -0.26
CA ALA A 113 28.49 -7.68 -0.22
C ALA A 113 27.49 -8.27 0.80
N VAL A 114 27.09 -7.51 1.84
CA VAL A 114 26.10 -7.96 2.84
C VAL A 114 24.75 -8.22 2.21
N LEU A 115 24.43 -7.61 1.06
CA LEU A 115 23.19 -7.80 0.33
C LEU A 115 23.07 -9.16 -0.39
N VAL A 116 24.17 -9.88 -0.60
CA VAL A 116 24.17 -11.14 -1.38
C VAL A 116 23.21 -12.16 -0.80
N PHE A 117 23.34 -12.45 0.49
CA PHE A 117 22.46 -13.40 1.17
C PHE A 117 20.99 -12.93 1.20
N PRO A 118 20.67 -11.68 1.62
CA PRO A 118 19.33 -11.10 1.52
C PRO A 118 18.67 -11.25 0.16
N ILE A 119 19.36 -10.90 -0.92
CA ILE A 119 18.83 -10.99 -2.29
C ILE A 119 18.54 -12.43 -2.69
N LYS A 120 19.44 -13.38 -2.38
CA LYS A 120 19.24 -14.81 -2.66
C LYS A 120 17.99 -15.35 -1.95
N ILE A 121 17.84 -15.05 -0.65
CA ILE A 121 16.68 -15.51 0.12
C ILE A 121 15.40 -14.84 -0.40
N TYR A 122 15.45 -13.56 -0.75
CA TYR A 122 14.30 -12.89 -1.36
C TYR A 122 13.90 -13.55 -2.67
N ALA A 123 14.86 -13.89 -3.53
CA ALA A 123 14.62 -14.57 -4.80
C ALA A 123 13.87 -15.91 -4.61
N ILE A 124 14.29 -16.73 -3.65
CA ILE A 124 13.58 -17.98 -3.31
C ILE A 124 12.19 -17.68 -2.76
N THR A 125 12.07 -16.64 -1.94
CA THR A 125 10.78 -16.26 -1.33
C THR A 125 9.75 -15.79 -2.36
N LEU A 126 10.16 -15.24 -3.51
CA LEU A 126 9.26 -14.90 -4.62
C LEU A 126 8.40 -16.08 -5.08
N ILE A 127 8.94 -17.30 -5.01
CA ILE A 127 8.23 -18.53 -5.38
C ILE A 127 7.03 -18.74 -4.44
N PHE A 128 7.22 -18.58 -3.14
CA PHE A 128 6.13 -18.70 -2.15
C PHE A 128 5.11 -17.57 -2.27
N GLN A 129 5.57 -16.33 -2.45
CA GLN A 129 4.68 -15.17 -2.66
C GLN A 129 3.82 -15.34 -3.92
N GLY A 130 4.37 -15.97 -4.94
CA GLY A 130 3.64 -16.31 -6.15
C GLY A 130 2.39 -17.15 -5.86
N VAL A 131 2.52 -18.27 -5.18
CA VAL A 131 1.39 -19.18 -4.90
C VAL A 131 0.41 -18.57 -3.89
N GLN A 132 0.88 -17.85 -2.86
CA GLN A 132 0.02 -17.24 -1.85
C GLN A 132 -1.06 -16.36 -2.45
N SER A 133 -0.69 -15.55 -3.43
CA SER A 133 -1.62 -14.62 -4.07
C SER A 133 -2.74 -15.37 -4.82
N ILE A 134 -2.45 -16.52 -5.43
CA ILE A 134 -3.45 -17.33 -6.14
C ILE A 134 -4.29 -18.13 -5.15
N LEU A 135 -3.68 -18.68 -4.09
CA LEU A 135 -4.41 -19.36 -3.02
C LEU A 135 -5.39 -18.43 -2.31
N ASN A 136 -5.00 -17.18 -2.06
CA ASN A 136 -5.91 -16.16 -1.56
C ASN A 136 -7.09 -15.91 -2.51
N SER A 137 -6.85 -15.97 -3.83
CA SER A 137 -7.93 -15.83 -4.84
C SER A 137 -8.91 -17.00 -4.79
N VAL A 138 -8.42 -18.23 -4.55
CA VAL A 138 -9.28 -19.41 -4.35
C VAL A 138 -10.19 -19.23 -3.13
N ILE A 139 -9.62 -18.84 -1.99
CA ILE A 139 -10.37 -18.67 -0.74
C ILE A 139 -11.39 -17.51 -0.85
N SER A 140 -10.99 -16.40 -1.47
CA SER A 140 -11.84 -15.23 -1.67
C SER A 140 -12.95 -15.50 -2.70
N GLY A 141 -12.61 -16.13 -3.84
CA GLY A 141 -13.56 -16.45 -4.90
C GLY A 141 -14.62 -17.48 -4.47
N THR A 142 -14.23 -18.43 -3.63
CA THR A 142 -15.16 -19.39 -3.00
C THR A 142 -15.88 -18.83 -1.77
N LYS A 143 -15.76 -17.50 -1.49
CA LYS A 143 -16.44 -16.76 -0.43
C LYS A 143 -16.19 -17.28 1.00
N ARG A 144 -15.06 -17.96 1.23
CA ARG A 144 -14.68 -18.50 2.53
C ARG A 144 -14.04 -17.45 3.43
N PHE A 145 -14.75 -16.34 3.63
CA PHE A 145 -14.25 -15.16 4.32
C PHE A 145 -13.85 -15.40 5.78
N LYS A 146 -14.58 -16.28 6.50
CA LYS A 146 -14.23 -16.62 7.90
C LYS A 146 -12.82 -17.20 7.99
N GLN A 147 -12.49 -18.17 7.12
CA GLN A 147 -11.17 -18.80 7.09
C GLN A 147 -10.09 -17.80 6.70
N LEU A 148 -10.37 -16.93 5.72
CA LEU A 148 -9.45 -15.89 5.28
C LEU A 148 -9.10 -14.91 6.42
N PHE A 149 -10.09 -14.45 7.18
CA PHE A 149 -9.88 -13.50 8.27
C PHE A 149 -9.18 -14.14 9.46
N LEU A 150 -9.54 -15.37 9.84
CA LEU A 150 -8.83 -16.11 10.87
C LEU A 150 -7.37 -16.34 10.48
N TYR A 151 -7.12 -16.71 9.21
CA TYR A 151 -5.77 -16.85 8.67
C TYR A 151 -4.99 -15.52 8.78
N GLN A 152 -5.58 -14.39 8.38
CA GLN A 152 -4.89 -13.09 8.43
C GLN A 152 -4.41 -12.73 9.84
N VAL A 153 -5.23 -12.96 10.84
CA VAL A 153 -4.87 -12.69 12.24
C VAL A 153 -3.83 -13.71 12.74
N ALA A 154 -4.05 -15.00 12.47
CA ALA A 154 -3.14 -16.05 12.92
C ALA A 154 -1.75 -15.91 12.31
N ILE A 155 -1.66 -15.59 10.99
CA ILE A 155 -0.37 -15.41 10.33
C ILE A 155 0.33 -14.11 10.75
N ALA A 156 -0.42 -13.06 11.08
CA ALA A 156 0.14 -11.84 11.67
C ALA A 156 0.71 -12.09 13.06
N ALA A 157 0.05 -12.89 13.90
CA ALA A 157 0.59 -13.30 15.18
C ALA A 157 1.83 -14.20 15.01
N ALA A 158 1.79 -15.17 14.09
CA ALA A 158 2.93 -16.01 13.76
C ALA A 158 4.14 -15.20 13.27
N SER A 159 3.90 -14.12 12.51
CA SER A 159 5.01 -13.25 12.04
C SER A 159 5.78 -12.63 13.22
N VAL A 160 5.10 -12.16 14.26
CA VAL A 160 5.73 -11.62 15.47
C VAL A 160 6.63 -12.67 16.14
N VAL A 161 6.10 -13.90 16.29
CA VAL A 161 6.81 -15.01 16.93
C VAL A 161 8.00 -15.51 16.11
N ILE A 162 7.93 -15.43 14.78
CA ILE A 162 9.02 -15.87 13.89
C ILE A 162 10.09 -14.79 13.76
N PHE A 163 9.68 -13.53 13.48
CA PHE A 163 10.64 -12.48 13.16
C PHE A 163 11.45 -12.01 14.37
N ILE A 164 10.79 -11.77 15.50
CA ILE A 164 11.48 -11.16 16.66
C ILE A 164 12.62 -12.04 17.15
N PRO A 165 12.45 -13.34 17.46
CA PRO A 165 13.55 -14.17 17.94
C PRO A 165 14.68 -14.33 16.93
N LEU A 166 14.35 -14.51 15.65
CA LEU A 166 15.36 -14.69 14.61
C LEU A 166 16.17 -13.40 14.37
N VAL A 167 15.54 -12.23 14.42
CA VAL A 167 16.25 -10.96 14.31
C VAL A 167 17.12 -10.68 15.54
N LEU A 168 16.67 -11.05 16.72
CA LEU A 168 17.48 -10.95 17.95
C LEU A 168 18.72 -11.83 17.86
N ALA A 169 18.60 -13.06 17.32
CA ALA A 169 19.69 -14.02 17.25
C ALA A 169 20.65 -13.77 16.09
N TYR A 170 20.15 -13.40 14.91
CA TYR A 170 20.93 -13.39 13.66
C TYR A 170 20.88 -12.04 12.91
N ARG A 171 20.34 -10.98 13.52
CA ARG A 171 20.33 -9.61 12.97
C ARG A 171 19.70 -9.56 11.56
N VAL A 172 20.43 -9.00 10.56
CA VAL A 172 19.97 -8.91 9.16
C VAL A 172 19.65 -10.29 8.57
N ASN A 173 20.53 -11.26 8.78
CA ASN A 173 20.30 -12.62 8.28
C ASN A 173 19.06 -13.25 8.94
N GLY A 174 18.85 -12.99 10.23
CA GLY A 174 17.65 -13.41 10.97
C GLY A 174 16.36 -12.87 10.38
N TYR A 175 16.38 -11.61 9.91
CA TYR A 175 15.23 -11.03 9.21
C TYR A 175 14.89 -11.84 7.95
N PHE A 176 15.89 -12.22 7.14
CA PHE A 176 15.65 -12.96 5.90
C PHE A 176 15.33 -14.44 6.14
N TYR A 177 15.90 -15.08 7.17
CA TYR A 177 15.43 -16.39 7.62
C TYR A 177 13.95 -16.35 8.02
N ALA A 178 13.58 -15.36 8.85
CA ALA A 178 12.17 -15.16 9.24
C ALA A 178 11.27 -14.90 8.04
N PHE A 179 11.71 -14.08 7.10
CA PHE A 179 10.99 -13.74 5.88
C PHE A 179 10.72 -14.98 5.02
N PHE A 180 11.71 -15.84 4.86
CA PHE A 180 11.56 -17.13 4.17
C PHE A 180 10.59 -18.06 4.90
N MET A 181 10.83 -18.30 6.21
CA MET A 181 10.00 -19.20 7.03
C MET A 181 8.55 -18.75 7.06
N PHE A 182 8.32 -17.44 7.25
CA PHE A 182 7.00 -16.85 7.25
C PHE A 182 6.27 -17.08 5.92
N ASN A 183 6.92 -16.84 4.78
CA ASN A 183 6.31 -17.03 3.47
C ASN A 183 6.08 -18.52 3.17
N ALA A 184 6.99 -19.41 3.55
CA ALA A 184 6.80 -20.85 3.42
C ALA A 184 5.61 -21.34 4.26
N LEU A 185 5.57 -21.01 5.56
CA LEU A 185 4.47 -21.36 6.47
C LEU A 185 3.13 -20.81 5.94
N SER A 186 3.12 -19.54 5.54
CA SER A 186 1.95 -18.88 4.97
C SER A 186 1.42 -19.63 3.74
N SER A 187 2.30 -20.07 2.84
CA SER A 187 1.94 -20.85 1.64
C SER A 187 1.34 -22.20 1.99
N ILE A 188 1.92 -22.90 2.97
CA ILE A 188 1.43 -24.21 3.44
C ILE A 188 0.04 -24.09 4.05
N VAL A 189 -0.15 -23.12 4.95
CA VAL A 189 -1.43 -22.89 5.63
C VAL A 189 -2.51 -22.45 4.64
N LEU A 190 -2.20 -21.53 3.73
CA LEU A 190 -3.13 -21.13 2.66
C LEU A 190 -3.47 -22.30 1.74
N GLY A 191 -2.48 -23.11 1.36
CA GLY A 191 -2.68 -24.31 0.55
C GLY A 191 -3.64 -25.30 1.22
N TYR A 192 -3.44 -25.55 2.51
CA TYR A 192 -4.34 -26.39 3.29
C TYR A 192 -5.78 -25.84 3.32
N ILE A 193 -5.94 -24.54 3.62
CA ILE A 193 -7.26 -23.88 3.65
C ILE A 193 -7.91 -23.90 2.26
N ALA A 194 -7.15 -23.65 1.19
CA ALA A 194 -7.68 -23.60 -0.16
C ALA A 194 -8.13 -24.99 -0.66
N PHE A 195 -7.30 -26.03 -0.44
CA PHE A 195 -7.49 -27.34 -1.07
C PHE A 195 -8.26 -28.34 -0.22
N LYS A 196 -8.34 -28.19 1.11
CA LYS A 196 -9.12 -29.11 1.95
C LYS A 196 -10.55 -29.34 1.46
N PRO A 197 -11.32 -28.32 1.07
CA PRO A 197 -12.67 -28.50 0.53
C PRO A 197 -12.69 -29.07 -0.90
N LEU A 198 -11.63 -28.84 -1.68
CA LEU A 198 -11.53 -29.30 -3.07
C LEU A 198 -11.01 -30.73 -3.20
N ARG A 199 -10.78 -31.44 -2.08
CA ARG A 199 -10.36 -32.85 -2.09
C ARG A 199 -11.41 -33.68 -2.84
N GLY A 200 -11.00 -34.44 -3.86
CA GLY A 200 -11.90 -35.20 -4.71
C GLY A 200 -12.38 -34.47 -5.98
N SER A 201 -12.20 -33.16 -6.07
CA SER A 201 -12.55 -32.35 -7.25
C SER A 201 -11.32 -31.83 -8.02
N MET A 202 -10.12 -32.31 -7.69
CA MET A 202 -8.86 -31.88 -8.30
C MET A 202 -8.71 -32.44 -9.72
N GLN A 203 -9.16 -31.68 -10.71
CA GLN A 203 -9.05 -32.05 -12.13
C GLN A 203 -8.17 -31.02 -12.85
N PHE A 204 -7.09 -31.50 -13.49
CA PHE A 204 -6.22 -30.64 -14.29
C PHE A 204 -6.94 -30.12 -15.54
N PRO A 205 -6.66 -28.86 -15.96
CA PRO A 205 -7.26 -28.32 -17.17
C PRO A 205 -6.79 -29.07 -18.41
N SER A 206 -7.72 -29.38 -19.33
CA SER A 206 -7.37 -29.81 -20.67
C SER A 206 -6.70 -28.68 -21.45
N ARG A 207 -6.10 -28.97 -22.61
CA ARG A 207 -5.48 -27.93 -23.45
C ARG A 207 -6.49 -26.88 -23.93
N SER A 208 -7.72 -27.26 -24.17
CA SER A 208 -8.82 -26.35 -24.53
C SER A 208 -9.26 -25.50 -23.34
N ASP A 209 -9.41 -26.11 -22.13
CA ASP A 209 -9.71 -25.35 -20.89
C ASP A 209 -8.63 -24.33 -20.62
N PHE A 210 -7.35 -24.73 -20.69
CA PHE A 210 -6.23 -23.83 -20.43
C PHE A 210 -6.24 -22.64 -21.40
N LYS A 211 -6.45 -22.86 -22.71
CA LYS A 211 -6.49 -21.79 -23.71
C LYS A 211 -7.65 -20.81 -23.46
N ARG A 212 -8.83 -21.31 -23.10
CA ARG A 212 -10.01 -20.50 -22.74
C ARG A 212 -9.71 -19.66 -21.50
N LEU A 213 -9.33 -20.30 -20.40
CA LEU A 213 -9.06 -19.63 -19.12
C LEU A 213 -7.89 -18.63 -19.21
N PHE A 214 -6.85 -18.96 -19.97
CA PHE A 214 -5.73 -18.03 -20.22
C PHE A 214 -6.23 -16.73 -20.85
N LYS A 215 -7.05 -16.82 -21.91
CA LYS A 215 -7.59 -15.64 -22.60
C LYS A 215 -8.49 -14.81 -21.66
N GLU A 216 -9.36 -15.45 -20.87
CA GLU A 216 -10.27 -14.81 -19.93
C GLU A 216 -9.51 -14.09 -18.81
N ILE A 217 -8.54 -14.77 -18.19
CA ILE A 217 -7.74 -14.22 -17.08
C ILE A 217 -6.82 -13.09 -17.55
N PHE A 218 -6.17 -13.25 -18.72
CA PHE A 218 -5.13 -12.30 -19.18
C PHE A 218 -5.71 -11.01 -19.75
N SER A 219 -6.87 -11.07 -20.41
CA SER A 219 -7.42 -9.92 -21.13
C SER A 219 -7.88 -8.78 -20.22
N ILE A 220 -8.30 -9.07 -18.98
CA ILE A 220 -8.96 -8.12 -18.08
C ILE A 220 -7.95 -7.33 -17.24
N SER A 221 -6.74 -7.86 -17.08
CA SER A 221 -5.84 -7.42 -16.01
C SER A 221 -4.77 -6.41 -16.43
N MET A 222 -4.47 -6.30 -17.73
CA MET A 222 -3.23 -5.66 -18.20
C MET A 222 -3.16 -4.15 -17.88
N ALA A 223 -4.25 -3.40 -18.04
CA ALA A 223 -4.21 -1.95 -17.80
C ALA A 223 -4.03 -1.58 -16.32
N ILE A 224 -4.76 -2.30 -15.43
CA ILE A 224 -4.63 -2.11 -13.97
C ILE A 224 -3.25 -2.59 -13.51
N TYR A 225 -2.73 -3.62 -14.13
CA TYR A 225 -1.42 -4.16 -13.85
C TYR A 225 -0.29 -3.18 -14.21
N LEU A 226 -0.35 -2.51 -15.38
CA LEU A 226 0.63 -1.48 -15.76
C LEU A 226 0.70 -0.36 -14.72
N VAL A 227 -0.45 0.13 -14.26
CA VAL A 227 -0.50 1.14 -13.19
C VAL A 227 0.12 0.63 -11.89
N LYS A 228 -0.11 -0.65 -11.56
CA LYS A 228 0.47 -1.26 -10.37
C LYS A 228 1.99 -1.41 -10.48
N ILE A 229 2.52 -1.73 -11.66
CA ILE A 229 3.96 -1.74 -11.92
C ILE A 229 4.56 -0.35 -11.67
N ILE A 230 3.99 0.68 -12.30
CA ILE A 230 4.52 2.04 -12.19
C ILE A 230 4.49 2.50 -10.72
N TYR A 231 3.37 2.26 -10.02
CA TYR A 231 3.26 2.59 -8.61
C TYR A 231 4.30 1.87 -7.74
N THR A 232 4.47 0.56 -7.93
CA THR A 232 5.43 -0.21 -7.13
C THR A 232 6.86 0.27 -7.39
N ASN A 233 7.19 0.56 -8.64
CA ASN A 233 8.49 1.12 -8.96
C ASN A 233 8.67 2.53 -8.37
N TRP A 234 7.64 3.38 -8.38
CA TRP A 234 7.69 4.68 -7.70
C TRP A 234 7.92 4.53 -6.19
N GLU A 235 7.21 3.61 -5.53
CA GLU A 235 7.38 3.34 -4.09
C GLU A 235 8.80 2.85 -3.76
N LYS A 236 9.39 2.03 -4.65
CA LYS A 236 10.73 1.46 -4.44
C LYS A 236 11.86 2.32 -5.00
N PHE A 237 11.53 3.32 -5.81
CA PHE A 237 12.48 4.17 -6.52
C PHE A 237 13.49 4.81 -5.57
N GLY A 238 13.01 5.44 -4.50
CA GLY A 238 13.88 6.13 -3.55
C GLY A 238 14.92 5.21 -2.93
N ASN A 239 14.51 4.08 -2.36
CA ASN A 239 15.45 3.13 -1.75
C ASN A 239 16.44 2.55 -2.76
N ASN A 240 15.97 2.20 -3.95
CA ASN A 240 16.82 1.61 -4.99
C ASN A 240 17.85 2.63 -5.53
N VAL A 241 17.40 3.85 -5.83
CA VAL A 241 18.27 4.89 -6.39
C VAL A 241 19.23 5.42 -5.32
N LEU A 242 18.77 5.69 -4.10
CA LEU A 242 19.65 6.10 -3.00
C LEU A 242 20.70 5.02 -2.71
N GLY A 243 20.32 3.75 -2.82
CA GLY A 243 21.25 2.62 -2.62
C GLY A 243 22.38 2.54 -3.62
N LEU A 244 22.23 3.13 -4.83
CA LEU A 244 23.31 3.17 -5.83
C LEU A 244 24.43 4.15 -5.46
N PHE A 245 24.12 5.19 -4.70
CA PHE A 245 25.02 6.33 -4.48
C PHE A 245 25.34 6.60 -3.00
N ASN A 246 24.64 5.95 -2.08
CA ASN A 246 24.70 6.30 -0.66
C ASN A 246 24.86 5.06 0.23
N SER A 247 25.24 5.30 1.50
CA SER A 247 25.36 4.26 2.51
C SER A 247 24.00 3.68 2.94
N PRO A 248 23.98 2.48 3.53
CA PRO A 248 22.77 1.87 4.06
C PRO A 248 22.01 2.75 5.09
N GLU A 249 22.73 3.57 5.86
CA GLU A 249 22.15 4.49 6.83
C GLU A 249 21.22 5.51 6.16
N ILE A 250 21.65 6.08 5.04
CA ILE A 250 20.86 7.03 4.24
C ILE A 250 19.57 6.38 3.74
N ILE A 251 19.68 5.13 3.28
CA ILE A 251 18.52 4.35 2.85
C ILE A 251 17.58 4.11 4.01
N ALA A 252 18.10 3.77 5.19
CA ALA A 252 17.30 3.52 6.39
C ALA A 252 16.49 4.75 6.81
N ILE A 253 17.12 5.94 6.82
CA ILE A 253 16.50 7.22 7.17
C ILE A 253 15.35 7.51 6.22
N PHE A 254 15.58 7.40 4.91
CA PHE A 254 14.55 7.61 3.90
C PHE A 254 13.43 6.56 3.98
N ALA A 255 13.81 5.27 4.08
CA ALA A 255 12.85 4.17 4.17
C ALA A 255 11.96 4.28 5.42
N PHE A 256 12.49 4.82 6.52
CA PHE A 256 11.72 5.09 7.73
C PHE A 256 10.67 6.18 7.49
N ALA A 257 11.05 7.32 6.90
CA ALA A 257 10.11 8.38 6.53
C ALA A 257 9.02 7.87 5.57
N LEU A 258 9.41 7.04 4.59
CA LEU A 258 8.50 6.38 3.66
C LEU A 258 7.51 5.44 4.37
N LEU A 259 8.01 4.59 5.27
CA LEU A 259 7.19 3.67 6.07
C LEU A 259 6.16 4.44 6.91
N TYR A 260 6.58 5.53 7.53
CA TYR A 260 5.73 6.39 8.37
C TYR A 260 4.60 7.01 7.54
N ALA A 261 4.94 7.69 6.45
CA ALA A 261 3.98 8.37 5.59
C ALA A 261 3.02 7.41 4.87
N LYS A 262 3.50 6.24 4.45
CA LYS A 262 2.70 5.24 3.75
C LYS A 262 1.51 4.72 4.56
N LYS A 263 1.53 4.84 5.90
CA LYS A 263 0.40 4.41 6.75
C LYS A 263 -0.88 5.18 6.49
N LEU A 264 -0.80 6.41 5.95
CA LEU A 264 -1.98 7.15 5.50
C LEU A 264 -2.78 6.42 4.41
N MET A 265 -2.10 5.64 3.57
CA MET A 265 -2.77 4.92 2.48
C MET A 265 -3.82 3.93 2.96
N SER A 266 -3.68 3.40 4.18
CA SER A 266 -4.68 2.49 4.74
C SER A 266 -6.08 3.12 4.82
N ILE A 267 -6.16 4.45 4.98
CA ILE A 267 -7.42 5.19 4.99
C ILE A 267 -8.02 5.20 3.58
N SER A 268 -7.22 5.52 2.57
CA SER A 268 -7.69 5.56 1.17
C SER A 268 -8.04 4.17 0.64
N ASP A 269 -7.29 3.14 0.98
CA ASP A 269 -7.52 1.78 0.54
C ASP A 269 -8.83 1.20 1.12
N ALA A 270 -9.12 1.48 2.39
CA ALA A 270 -10.36 1.03 3.02
C ALA A 270 -11.62 1.58 2.31
N VAL A 271 -11.51 2.76 1.73
CA VAL A 271 -12.61 3.42 1.03
C VAL A 271 -12.71 2.97 -0.43
N THR A 272 -11.59 2.78 -1.11
CA THR A 272 -11.59 2.39 -2.53
C THR A 272 -12.25 1.04 -2.76
N ASP A 273 -12.07 0.09 -1.86
CA ASP A 273 -12.66 -1.26 -1.94
C ASP A 273 -14.21 -1.23 -1.93
N VAL A 274 -14.79 -0.26 -1.20
CA VAL A 274 -16.25 -0.11 -1.08
C VAL A 274 -16.82 0.78 -2.20
N ASN A 275 -16.10 1.85 -2.54
CA ASN A 275 -16.60 2.85 -3.49
C ASN A 275 -16.64 2.35 -4.93
N LEU A 276 -15.68 1.53 -5.34
CA LEU A 276 -15.54 1.10 -6.72
C LEU A 276 -16.83 0.44 -7.30
N PRO A 277 -17.43 -0.57 -6.66
CA PRO A 277 -18.65 -1.19 -7.22
C PRO A 277 -19.83 -0.22 -7.25
N VAL A 278 -20.05 0.55 -6.19
CA VAL A 278 -21.17 1.49 -6.07
C VAL A 278 -21.08 2.61 -7.11
N LEU A 279 -19.88 3.22 -7.22
CA LEU A 279 -19.67 4.32 -8.16
C LEU A 279 -19.62 3.85 -9.61
N SER A 280 -19.16 2.63 -9.88
CA SER A 280 -19.19 2.05 -11.23
C SER A 280 -20.63 1.84 -11.71
N GLU A 281 -21.52 1.37 -10.83
CA GLU A 281 -22.95 1.23 -11.13
C GLU A 281 -23.61 2.58 -11.40
N LYS A 282 -23.35 3.57 -10.53
CA LYS A 282 -23.91 4.93 -10.67
C LYS A 282 -23.42 5.63 -11.94
N TYR A 283 -22.14 5.47 -12.29
CA TYR A 283 -21.59 6.07 -13.52
C TYR A 283 -22.35 5.65 -14.78
N VAL A 284 -22.82 4.40 -14.83
CA VAL A 284 -23.58 3.87 -15.98
C VAL A 284 -25.05 4.33 -15.95
N LYS A 285 -25.64 4.42 -14.76
CA LYS A 285 -27.09 4.70 -14.61
C LYS A 285 -27.42 6.21 -14.63
N ASP A 286 -26.65 7.02 -13.92
CA ASP A 286 -26.88 8.45 -13.75
C ASP A 286 -25.55 9.17 -13.44
N ILE A 287 -25.06 9.92 -14.44
CA ILE A 287 -23.79 10.62 -14.34
C ILE A 287 -23.82 11.78 -13.34
N ASP A 288 -24.98 12.44 -13.15
CA ASP A 288 -25.08 13.57 -12.24
C ASP A 288 -25.18 13.11 -10.78
N ASP A 289 -25.90 12.02 -10.52
CA ASP A 289 -25.91 11.36 -9.21
C ASP A 289 -24.52 10.78 -8.87
N PHE A 290 -23.85 10.20 -9.86
CA PHE A 290 -22.44 9.78 -9.72
C PHE A 290 -21.52 10.93 -9.28
N LYS A 291 -21.59 12.11 -9.96
CA LYS A 291 -20.75 13.26 -9.63
C LYS A 291 -21.02 13.76 -8.22
N LYS A 292 -22.30 13.92 -7.82
CA LYS A 292 -22.70 14.35 -6.48
C LYS A 292 -22.22 13.37 -5.40
N LEU A 293 -22.45 12.08 -5.61
CA LEU A 293 -22.04 11.04 -4.67
C LEU A 293 -20.52 10.97 -4.51
N PHE A 294 -19.79 11.07 -5.64
CA PHE A 294 -18.32 11.05 -5.61
C PHE A 294 -17.76 12.26 -4.87
N THR A 295 -18.22 13.49 -5.19
CA THR A 295 -17.75 14.72 -4.50
C THR A 295 -17.98 14.63 -3.01
N ARG A 296 -19.19 14.28 -2.57
CA ARG A 296 -19.51 14.13 -1.14
C ARG A 296 -18.63 13.09 -0.44
N ASN A 297 -18.37 11.95 -1.09
CA ASN A 297 -17.49 10.93 -0.55
C ASN A 297 -16.02 11.42 -0.51
N PHE A 298 -15.59 12.11 -1.57
CA PHE A 298 -14.25 12.68 -1.64
C PHE A 298 -14.00 13.68 -0.51
N ASP A 299 -14.94 14.61 -0.25
CA ASP A 299 -14.83 15.59 0.83
C ASP A 299 -14.64 14.91 2.20
N LYS A 300 -15.36 13.81 2.48
CA LYS A 300 -15.22 13.07 3.74
C LYS A 300 -13.85 12.41 3.89
N ILE A 301 -13.36 11.83 2.81
CA ILE A 301 -12.05 11.19 2.80
C ILE A 301 -10.95 12.24 2.89
N PHE A 302 -11.13 13.35 2.17
CA PHE A 302 -10.22 14.49 2.22
C PHE A 302 -10.01 14.97 3.66
N ILE A 303 -11.09 15.23 4.41
CA ILE A 303 -11.03 15.60 5.83
C ILE A 303 -10.24 14.56 6.63
N SER A 304 -10.58 13.28 6.47
CA SER A 304 -9.97 12.20 7.24
C SER A 304 -8.47 12.06 6.98
N VAL A 305 -8.07 12.14 5.71
CA VAL A 305 -6.67 12.03 5.30
C VAL A 305 -5.87 13.26 5.76
N ILE A 306 -6.42 14.46 5.57
CA ILE A 306 -5.76 15.72 5.95
C ILE A 306 -5.61 15.83 7.45
N ALA A 307 -6.66 15.54 8.23
CA ALA A 307 -6.58 15.58 9.70
C ALA A 307 -5.56 14.58 10.25
N ALA A 308 -5.59 13.34 9.74
CA ALA A 308 -4.63 12.30 10.14
C ALA A 308 -3.19 12.67 9.76
N ALA A 309 -2.99 13.22 8.55
CA ALA A 309 -1.68 13.63 8.07
C ALA A 309 -1.12 14.82 8.85
N ALA A 310 -1.93 15.85 9.12
CA ALA A 310 -1.53 17.01 9.92
C ALA A 310 -1.15 16.58 11.34
N PHE A 311 -1.96 15.71 11.97
CA PHE A 311 -1.64 15.15 13.29
C PHE A 311 -0.32 14.37 13.26
N ALA A 312 -0.21 13.42 12.33
CA ALA A 312 0.96 12.55 12.22
C ALA A 312 2.24 13.33 11.91
N SER A 313 2.19 14.32 11.01
CA SER A 313 3.36 15.16 10.68
C SER A 313 3.76 16.06 11.82
N TYR A 314 2.79 16.64 12.53
CA TYR A 314 3.06 17.52 13.67
C TYR A 314 3.75 16.79 14.83
N TRP A 315 3.26 15.62 15.17
CA TRP A 315 3.79 14.77 16.25
C TRP A 315 4.87 13.78 15.80
N ALA A 316 5.37 13.91 14.57
CA ALA A 316 6.35 13.00 14.02
C ALA A 316 7.61 12.83 14.90
N PRO A 317 8.26 13.88 15.41
CA PRO A 317 9.45 13.73 16.25
C PRO A 317 9.18 12.90 17.50
N GLU A 318 8.07 13.17 18.21
CA GLU A 318 7.71 12.45 19.43
C GLU A 318 7.26 11.01 19.16
N ILE A 319 6.43 10.80 18.13
CA ILE A 319 5.98 9.46 17.74
C ILE A 319 7.18 8.62 17.32
N VAL A 320 8.08 9.18 16.52
CA VAL A 320 9.27 8.45 16.04
C VAL A 320 10.19 8.13 17.19
N SER A 321 10.53 9.11 18.05
CA SER A 321 11.37 8.90 19.22
C SER A 321 10.78 7.85 20.17
N LEU A 322 9.46 7.88 20.42
CA LEU A 322 8.75 6.89 21.22
C LEU A 322 8.83 5.50 20.57
N VAL A 323 8.57 5.41 19.26
CA VAL A 323 8.53 4.15 18.51
C VAL A 323 9.92 3.51 18.43
N VAL A 324 10.94 4.30 18.12
CA VAL A 324 12.31 3.80 17.89
C VAL A 324 13.11 3.69 19.19
N GLY A 325 12.72 4.44 20.23
CA GLY A 325 13.41 4.47 21.52
C GLY A 325 14.61 5.40 21.52
N GLY A 326 14.43 6.66 21.10
CA GLY A 326 15.45 7.72 21.10
C GLY A 326 15.67 8.36 19.73
N ASP A 327 16.82 9.03 19.57
CA ASP A 327 17.13 9.90 18.42
C ASP A 327 17.72 9.17 17.20
N LYS A 328 17.68 7.84 17.19
CA LYS A 328 18.28 6.98 16.17
C LYS A 328 17.90 7.33 14.73
N TYR A 329 16.68 7.87 14.53
CA TYR A 329 16.15 8.28 13.21
C TYR A 329 15.79 9.76 13.15
N LYS A 330 16.42 10.62 13.98
CA LYS A 330 16.12 12.06 14.01
C LYS A 330 16.26 12.73 12.63
N ASP A 331 17.21 12.27 11.81
CA ASP A 331 17.43 12.82 10.47
C ASP A 331 16.28 12.53 9.51
N SER A 332 15.38 11.57 9.84
CA SER A 332 14.16 11.31 9.06
C SER A 332 13.07 12.37 9.30
N TYR A 333 13.14 13.14 10.38
CA TYR A 333 12.06 14.08 10.74
C TYR A 333 11.82 15.13 9.65
N SER A 334 12.89 15.71 9.10
CA SER A 334 12.82 16.70 8.02
C SER A 334 12.24 16.13 6.71
N LEU A 335 12.32 14.81 6.52
CA LEU A 335 11.83 14.12 5.33
C LEU A 335 10.36 13.74 5.45
N ILE A 336 9.84 13.60 6.68
CA ILE A 336 8.47 13.14 6.91
C ILE A 336 7.46 14.06 6.25
N SER A 337 7.59 15.38 6.40
CA SER A 337 6.64 16.35 5.84
C SER A 337 6.53 16.28 4.31
N PRO A 338 7.59 16.36 3.49
CA PRO A 338 7.47 16.25 2.04
C PRO A 338 7.03 14.87 1.58
N VAL A 339 7.48 13.79 2.23
CA VAL A 339 7.03 12.43 1.91
C VAL A 339 5.55 12.25 2.29
N MET A 340 5.12 12.78 3.44
CA MET A 340 3.71 12.77 3.84
C MET A 340 2.83 13.51 2.84
N PHE A 341 3.28 14.67 2.36
CA PHE A 341 2.58 15.43 1.32
C PHE A 341 2.45 14.62 0.02
N ALA A 342 3.51 13.91 -0.40
CA ALA A 342 3.45 13.02 -1.55
C ALA A 342 2.39 11.92 -1.36
N PHE A 343 2.31 11.30 -0.16
CA PHE A 343 1.33 10.25 0.12
C PHE A 343 -0.10 10.75 0.33
N ILE A 344 -0.29 12.00 0.78
CA ILE A 344 -1.61 12.66 0.77
C ILE A 344 -2.14 12.74 -0.67
N LEU A 345 -1.35 13.34 -1.57
CA LEU A 345 -1.74 13.48 -2.97
C LEU A 345 -1.91 12.13 -3.65
N TYR A 346 -1.03 11.18 -3.37
CA TYR A 346 -1.16 9.82 -3.89
C TYR A 346 -2.44 9.12 -3.37
N SER A 347 -2.82 9.32 -2.12
CA SER A 347 -4.08 8.81 -1.57
C SER A 347 -5.28 9.32 -2.37
N PHE A 348 -5.29 10.60 -2.72
CA PHE A 348 -6.34 11.18 -3.58
C PHE A 348 -6.30 10.62 -5.00
N ILE A 349 -5.12 10.48 -5.60
CA ILE A 349 -4.94 9.81 -6.91
C ILE A 349 -5.49 8.38 -6.87
N ASN A 350 -5.21 7.62 -5.82
CA ASN A 350 -5.67 6.24 -5.66
C ASN A 350 -7.19 6.13 -5.57
N ILE A 351 -7.84 7.04 -4.83
CA ILE A 351 -9.29 7.14 -4.72
C ILE A 351 -9.91 7.47 -6.08
N VAL A 352 -9.38 8.49 -6.74
CA VAL A 352 -9.87 8.93 -8.06
C VAL A 352 -9.65 7.86 -9.13
N LYS A 353 -8.53 7.17 -9.08
CA LYS A 353 -8.27 6.01 -9.94
C LYS A 353 -9.40 4.98 -9.85
N SER A 354 -9.75 4.56 -8.65
CA SER A 354 -10.72 3.51 -8.41
C SER A 354 -12.17 3.99 -8.61
N SER A 355 -12.48 5.23 -8.21
CA SER A 355 -13.84 5.76 -8.16
C SER A 355 -14.27 6.51 -9.42
N VAL A 356 -13.31 7.02 -10.23
CA VAL A 356 -13.60 7.83 -11.43
C VAL A 356 -12.96 7.25 -12.69
N LEU A 357 -11.61 7.09 -12.68
CA LEU A 357 -10.90 6.75 -13.91
C LEU A 357 -11.22 5.34 -14.43
N ILE A 358 -11.37 4.36 -13.54
CA ILE A 358 -11.75 2.98 -13.92
C ILE A 358 -13.21 2.93 -14.40
N PRO A 359 -14.23 3.44 -13.66
CA PRO A 359 -15.61 3.49 -14.13
C PRO A 359 -15.77 4.24 -15.46
N ALA A 360 -15.11 5.37 -15.62
CA ALA A 360 -15.17 6.19 -16.84
C ALA A 360 -14.28 5.66 -17.98
N LYS A 361 -13.64 4.49 -17.82
CA LYS A 361 -12.74 3.87 -18.80
C LYS A 361 -11.63 4.84 -19.28
N MET A 362 -11.14 5.69 -18.37
CA MET A 362 -10.07 6.67 -18.67
C MET A 362 -8.67 6.07 -18.51
N VAL A 363 -8.46 4.85 -19.01
CA VAL A 363 -7.22 4.06 -18.83
C VAL A 363 -5.98 4.81 -19.30
N LYS A 364 -6.03 5.49 -20.47
CA LYS A 364 -4.91 6.28 -21.00
C LYS A 364 -4.47 7.36 -20.01
N HIS A 365 -5.42 8.13 -19.49
CA HIS A 365 -5.12 9.21 -18.54
C HIS A 365 -4.61 8.66 -17.19
N MET A 366 -5.12 7.52 -16.77
CA MET A 366 -4.62 6.83 -15.60
C MET A 366 -3.14 6.46 -15.77
N ILE A 367 -2.76 5.82 -16.87
CA ILE A 367 -1.36 5.43 -17.14
C ILE A 367 -0.46 6.67 -17.21
N ILE A 368 -0.85 7.72 -17.95
CA ILE A 368 -0.05 8.95 -18.06
C ILE A 368 0.14 9.60 -16.68
N GLY A 369 -0.91 9.67 -15.84
CA GLY A 369 -0.80 10.21 -14.48
C GLY A 369 0.24 9.44 -13.65
N PHE A 370 0.23 8.11 -13.69
CA PHE A 370 1.22 7.31 -12.96
C PHE A 370 2.63 7.37 -13.58
N VAL A 371 2.76 7.53 -14.89
CA VAL A 371 4.05 7.80 -15.51
C VAL A 371 4.60 9.14 -15.04
N LEU A 372 3.79 10.21 -15.00
CA LEU A 372 4.19 11.51 -14.46
C LEU A 372 4.59 11.44 -12.97
N LEU A 373 3.94 10.58 -12.19
CA LEU A 373 4.30 10.34 -10.79
C LEU A 373 5.75 9.86 -10.68
N LEU A 374 6.13 8.85 -11.45
CA LEU A 374 7.48 8.26 -11.41
C LEU A 374 8.51 9.18 -12.09
N THR A 375 8.23 9.64 -13.31
CA THR A 375 9.18 10.46 -14.08
C THR A 375 9.39 11.84 -13.47
N GLY A 376 8.33 12.45 -12.90
CA GLY A 376 8.44 13.70 -12.16
C GLY A 376 9.31 13.56 -10.90
N THR A 377 9.17 12.46 -10.17
CA THR A 377 10.04 12.15 -9.03
C THR A 377 11.50 12.03 -9.48
N ALA A 378 11.76 11.27 -10.54
CA ALA A 378 13.11 11.07 -11.06
C ALA A 378 13.72 12.37 -11.58
N ALA A 379 12.96 13.13 -12.38
CA ALA A 379 13.44 14.41 -12.95
C ALA A 379 13.81 15.41 -11.86
N PHE A 380 12.98 15.56 -10.83
CA PHE A 380 13.28 16.44 -9.71
C PHE A 380 14.52 15.97 -8.94
N PHE A 381 14.58 14.68 -8.59
CA PHE A 381 15.71 14.13 -7.86
C PHE A 381 17.03 14.37 -8.59
N PHE A 382 17.14 13.93 -9.85
CA PHE A 382 18.39 14.08 -10.61
C PHE A 382 18.73 15.54 -10.94
N GLY A 383 17.72 16.43 -11.04
CA GLY A 383 17.93 17.86 -11.26
C GLY A 383 18.38 18.63 -10.01
N THR A 384 18.10 18.12 -8.81
CA THR A 384 18.34 18.87 -7.56
C THR A 384 19.30 18.19 -6.59
N TYR A 385 19.58 16.92 -6.77
CA TYR A 385 20.37 16.11 -5.87
C TYR A 385 21.74 16.69 -5.51
N HIS A 386 22.43 17.33 -6.48
CA HIS A 386 23.72 17.99 -6.22
C HIS A 386 23.60 19.29 -5.41
N ASN A 387 22.45 19.96 -5.45
CA ASN A 387 22.24 21.24 -4.82
C ASN A 387 21.68 21.14 -3.40
N ILE A 388 20.72 20.23 -3.19
CA ILE A 388 20.00 20.11 -1.90
C ILE A 388 20.29 18.80 -1.16
N GLY A 389 21.09 17.90 -1.76
CA GLY A 389 21.45 16.60 -1.20
C GLY A 389 20.48 15.48 -1.55
N ALA A 390 20.94 14.24 -1.33
CA ALA A 390 20.23 13.03 -1.77
C ALA A 390 18.89 12.83 -1.03
N LEU A 391 18.86 12.97 0.29
CA LEU A 391 17.66 12.75 1.10
C LEU A 391 16.56 13.79 0.82
N PRO A 392 16.83 15.11 0.94
CA PRO A 392 15.83 16.12 0.60
C PRO A 392 15.43 16.07 -0.87
N GLY A 393 16.39 15.86 -1.80
CA GLY A 393 16.12 15.73 -3.24
C GLY A 393 15.13 14.61 -3.55
N MET A 394 15.27 13.45 -2.88
CA MET A 394 14.33 12.34 -3.06
C MET A 394 12.97 12.61 -2.43
N ALA A 395 12.93 13.14 -1.22
CA ALA A 395 11.68 13.43 -0.51
C ALA A 395 10.82 14.48 -1.25
N TRP A 396 11.42 15.59 -1.66
CA TRP A 396 10.76 16.61 -2.48
C TRP A 396 10.48 16.15 -3.90
N GLY A 397 11.32 15.28 -4.46
CA GLY A 397 11.08 14.63 -5.75
C GLY A 397 9.79 13.81 -5.73
N MET A 398 9.54 13.04 -4.67
CA MET A 398 8.27 12.29 -4.52
C MET A 398 7.07 13.24 -4.43
N ALA A 399 7.20 14.34 -3.70
CA ALA A 399 6.16 15.37 -3.60
C ALA A 399 5.89 16.01 -4.98
N PHE A 400 6.92 16.39 -5.71
CA PHE A 400 6.81 16.98 -7.03
C PHE A 400 6.14 16.03 -8.04
N GLY A 401 6.57 14.77 -8.10
CA GLY A 401 5.94 13.77 -8.96
C GLY A 401 4.46 13.56 -8.62
N ALA A 402 4.10 13.55 -7.32
CA ALA A 402 2.73 13.44 -6.88
C ALA A 402 1.89 14.67 -7.29
N VAL A 403 2.44 15.89 -7.20
CA VAL A 403 1.81 17.13 -7.69
C VAL A 403 1.54 17.05 -9.18
N LEU A 404 2.54 16.70 -10.00
CA LEU A 404 2.37 16.58 -11.45
C LEU A 404 1.28 15.57 -11.83
N SER A 405 1.31 14.40 -11.19
CA SER A 405 0.30 13.35 -11.41
C SER A 405 -1.10 13.83 -11.04
N PHE A 406 -1.24 14.43 -9.86
CA PHE A 406 -2.51 14.91 -9.34
C PHE A 406 -3.10 16.01 -10.22
N LEU A 407 -2.31 17.00 -10.59
CA LEU A 407 -2.74 18.08 -11.49
C LEU A 407 -3.17 17.56 -12.87
N TYR A 408 -2.37 16.67 -13.46
CA TYR A 408 -2.71 16.08 -14.75
C TYR A 408 -4.06 15.33 -14.71
N ILE A 409 -4.25 14.50 -13.70
CA ILE A 409 -5.48 13.69 -13.54
C ILE A 409 -6.70 14.61 -13.36
N ASN A 410 -6.58 15.66 -12.53
CA ASN A 410 -7.66 16.64 -12.34
C ASN A 410 -8.02 17.36 -13.64
N ILE A 411 -7.04 17.84 -14.40
CA ILE A 411 -7.24 18.49 -15.70
C ILE A 411 -7.93 17.52 -16.68
N ALA A 412 -7.48 16.26 -16.72
CA ALA A 412 -8.03 15.25 -17.61
C ALA A 412 -9.52 14.95 -17.29
N ILE A 413 -9.87 14.86 -16.00
CA ILE A 413 -11.25 14.65 -15.54
C ILE A 413 -12.09 15.88 -15.87
N GLY A 414 -11.61 17.08 -15.56
CA GLY A 414 -12.30 18.32 -15.85
C GLY A 414 -12.64 18.46 -17.34
N LYS A 415 -11.69 18.17 -18.23
CA LYS A 415 -11.90 18.23 -19.69
C LYS A 415 -12.87 17.16 -20.20
N LYS A 416 -12.74 15.90 -19.72
CA LYS A 416 -13.50 14.78 -20.28
C LYS A 416 -14.88 14.62 -19.67
N LEU A 417 -15.04 14.84 -18.37
CA LEU A 417 -16.29 14.65 -17.66
C LEU A 417 -17.02 15.96 -17.32
N LYS A 418 -16.39 17.12 -17.65
CA LYS A 418 -16.90 18.46 -17.29
C LYS A 418 -17.27 18.53 -15.80
N PHE A 419 -16.34 18.08 -14.95
CA PHE A 419 -16.57 17.87 -13.55
C PHE A 419 -15.28 18.18 -12.75
N SER A 420 -15.41 19.01 -11.71
CA SER A 420 -14.33 19.31 -10.76
C SER A 420 -14.78 18.89 -9.36
N TYR A 421 -13.98 18.08 -8.72
CA TYR A 421 -14.20 17.63 -7.34
C TYR A 421 -13.19 18.24 -6.36
N PHE A 422 -12.13 18.85 -6.88
CA PHE A 422 -11.09 19.53 -6.10
C PHE A 422 -11.13 21.02 -6.47
N ASN A 423 -11.42 21.85 -5.48
CA ASN A 423 -11.59 23.30 -5.62
C ASN A 423 -10.55 24.07 -4.80
N ILE A 424 -10.68 25.39 -4.79
CA ILE A 424 -9.75 26.29 -4.08
C ILE A 424 -9.77 26.08 -2.56
N ASP A 425 -10.94 25.71 -1.97
CA ASP A 425 -11.05 25.45 -0.54
C ASP A 425 -10.24 24.21 -0.14
N HIS A 426 -10.29 23.15 -0.95
CA HIS A 426 -9.42 21.96 -0.74
C HIS A 426 -7.95 22.33 -0.79
N LEU A 427 -7.54 23.18 -1.75
CA LEU A 427 -6.16 23.64 -1.87
C LEU A 427 -5.73 24.47 -0.64
N ALA A 428 -6.57 25.40 -0.20
CA ALA A 428 -6.31 26.22 0.98
C ALA A 428 -6.14 25.37 2.24
N ILE A 429 -7.02 24.40 2.45
CA ILE A 429 -6.95 23.46 3.59
C ILE A 429 -5.71 22.57 3.50
N LEU A 430 -5.33 22.11 2.30
CA LEU A 430 -4.11 21.33 2.09
C LEU A 430 -2.85 22.13 2.43
N ILE A 431 -2.77 23.40 2.01
CA ILE A 431 -1.67 24.31 2.34
C ILE A 431 -1.64 24.56 3.85
N GLN A 432 -2.78 24.80 4.50
CA GLN A 432 -2.89 24.97 5.94
C GLN A 432 -2.35 23.74 6.70
N ALA A 433 -2.77 22.52 6.30
CA ALA A 433 -2.31 21.29 6.93
C ALA A 433 -0.80 21.08 6.75
N PHE A 434 -0.27 21.42 5.57
CA PHE A 434 1.17 21.37 5.33
C PHE A 434 1.93 22.40 6.19
N SER A 435 1.39 23.61 6.33
CA SER A 435 1.99 24.65 7.21
C SER A 435 2.05 24.20 8.66
N ILE A 436 1.04 23.46 9.16
CA ILE A 436 1.05 22.88 10.50
C ILE A 436 2.27 21.95 10.68
N SER A 437 2.63 21.18 9.67
CA SER A 437 3.79 20.29 9.76
C SER A 437 5.14 21.01 9.89
N MET A 438 5.24 22.25 9.41
CA MET A 438 6.48 23.04 9.49
C MET A 438 6.82 23.48 10.92
N VAL A 439 5.84 23.56 11.81
CA VAL A 439 6.05 23.90 13.23
C VAL A 439 6.24 22.68 14.13
N ALA A 440 6.46 21.51 13.54
CA ALA A 440 6.66 20.24 14.26
C ALA A 440 7.92 20.20 15.14
N PHE A 441 8.87 21.12 14.93
CA PHE A 441 10.16 21.18 15.61
C PHE A 441 10.21 22.15 16.79
N LEU A 442 9.08 22.74 17.17
CA LEU A 442 9.00 23.62 18.33
C LEU A 442 9.25 22.86 19.64
N PRO A 443 9.83 23.54 20.68
CA PRO A 443 9.93 22.97 22.02
C PRO A 443 8.55 22.55 22.57
N LEU A 444 8.50 21.45 23.33
CA LEU A 444 7.25 20.79 23.72
C LEU A 444 6.28 21.70 24.51
N ASN A 445 6.82 22.61 25.35
CA ASN A 445 6.05 23.59 26.12
C ASN A 445 5.27 24.58 25.24
N ILE A 446 5.82 24.94 24.08
CA ILE A 446 5.18 25.85 23.10
C ILE A 446 4.35 25.01 22.10
N LYS A 447 4.83 23.83 21.78
CA LYS A 447 4.23 22.94 20.78
C LYS A 447 2.80 22.53 21.12
N ILE A 448 2.52 22.17 22.38
CA ILE A 448 1.18 21.73 22.81
C ILE A 448 0.12 22.82 22.61
N PRO A 449 0.28 24.06 23.11
CA PRO A 449 -0.69 25.13 22.86
C PRO A 449 -0.86 25.45 21.36
N PHE A 450 0.25 25.49 20.61
CA PHE A 450 0.21 25.74 19.16
C PHE A 450 -0.57 24.63 18.43
N PHE A 451 -0.37 23.37 18.79
CA PHE A 451 -1.13 22.26 18.22
C PHE A 451 -2.63 22.44 18.41
N ILE A 452 -3.06 22.77 19.64
CA ILE A 452 -4.48 22.95 19.94
C ILE A 452 -5.07 24.05 19.07
N ILE A 453 -4.39 25.19 18.94
CA ILE A 453 -4.86 26.32 18.14
C ILE A 453 -4.88 25.96 16.65
N LEU A 454 -3.76 25.46 16.11
CA LEU A 454 -3.65 25.17 14.68
C LEU A 454 -4.58 24.05 14.25
N PHE A 455 -4.73 23.01 15.07
CA PHE A 455 -5.62 21.90 14.79
C PHE A 455 -7.09 22.27 14.92
N ALA A 456 -7.43 23.15 15.88
CA ALA A 456 -8.77 23.73 15.98
C ALA A 456 -9.11 24.59 14.75
N LEU A 457 -8.17 25.42 14.27
CA LEU A 457 -8.32 26.19 13.04
C LEU A 457 -8.47 25.27 11.81
N LEU A 458 -7.72 24.18 11.72
CA LEU A 458 -7.87 23.20 10.65
C LEU A 458 -9.25 22.55 10.68
N ILE A 459 -9.72 22.13 11.86
CA ILE A 459 -11.08 21.59 12.02
C ILE A 459 -12.14 22.62 11.62
N TRP A 460 -11.96 23.87 12.06
CA TRP A 460 -12.84 24.97 11.68
C TRP A 460 -12.91 25.14 10.16
N SER A 461 -11.77 25.07 9.47
CA SER A 461 -11.73 25.22 8.01
C SER A 461 -12.53 24.15 7.26
N PHE A 462 -12.83 22.99 7.86
CA PHE A 462 -13.71 21.99 7.27
C PHE A 462 -15.20 22.36 7.31
N PHE A 463 -15.60 23.26 8.20
CA PHE A 463 -16.99 23.71 8.32
C PHE A 463 -17.34 24.82 7.32
N ILE A 464 -16.38 25.66 6.94
CA ILE A 464 -16.59 26.81 6.06
C ILE A 464 -17.20 26.38 4.71
N PRO A 465 -16.59 25.41 3.94
CA PRO A 465 -17.16 24.95 2.69
C PRO A 465 -18.27 23.88 2.87
N GLY A 466 -18.66 23.57 4.10
CA GLY A 466 -19.67 22.55 4.38
C GLY A 466 -19.22 21.10 4.22
N TYR A 467 -17.92 20.83 4.17
CA TYR A 467 -17.38 19.47 4.08
C TYR A 467 -17.68 18.64 5.33
N LEU A 468 -17.84 19.29 6.48
CA LEU A 468 -18.24 18.68 7.74
C LEU A 468 -19.44 19.40 8.32
N THR A 469 -20.49 18.64 8.67
CA THR A 469 -21.71 19.19 9.24
C THR A 469 -21.90 18.75 10.69
N LYS A 470 -22.56 19.60 11.52
CA LYS A 470 -22.85 19.26 12.92
C LYS A 470 -23.66 17.97 13.08
N SER A 471 -24.57 17.69 12.14
CA SER A 471 -25.36 16.46 12.12
C SER A 471 -24.52 15.21 11.89
N GLU A 472 -23.49 15.31 11.06
CA GLU A 472 -22.58 14.19 10.77
C GLU A 472 -21.67 13.87 11.95
N ILE A 473 -21.20 14.89 12.67
CA ILE A 473 -20.45 14.69 13.92
C ILE A 473 -21.33 13.95 14.92
N LYS A 474 -22.58 14.39 15.12
CA LYS A 474 -23.52 13.74 16.04
C LYS A 474 -23.79 12.29 15.64
N SER A 475 -24.03 12.02 14.36
CA SER A 475 -24.24 10.65 13.89
C SER A 475 -23.00 9.77 14.03
N GLY A 476 -21.79 10.30 13.83
CA GLY A 476 -20.52 9.62 14.10
C GLY A 476 -20.36 9.23 15.57
N PHE A 477 -20.63 10.16 16.49
CA PHE A 477 -20.61 9.87 17.93
C PHE A 477 -21.63 8.81 18.34
N ASP A 478 -22.86 8.86 17.78
CA ASP A 478 -23.90 7.87 18.05
C ASP A 478 -23.51 6.49 17.50
N TYR A 479 -22.83 6.44 16.35
CA TYR A 479 -22.31 5.19 15.80
C TYR A 479 -21.22 4.58 16.68
N VAL A 480 -20.26 5.39 17.13
CA VAL A 480 -19.20 4.95 18.05
C VAL A 480 -19.80 4.44 19.38
N LYS A 481 -20.79 5.15 19.95
CA LYS A 481 -21.50 4.69 21.14
C LYS A 481 -22.21 3.35 20.95
N LYS A 482 -22.87 3.15 19.81
CA LYS A 482 -23.51 1.87 19.44
C LYS A 482 -22.47 0.75 19.30
N PHE A 483 -21.34 1.05 18.64
CA PHE A 483 -20.24 0.08 18.46
C PHE A 483 -19.63 -0.34 19.79
N VAL A 484 -19.31 0.61 20.67
CA VAL A 484 -18.79 0.31 22.02
C VAL A 484 -19.77 -0.50 22.87
N ARG A 485 -21.09 -0.21 22.74
CA ARG A 485 -22.14 -1.01 23.42
C ARG A 485 -22.24 -2.43 22.85
N ALA A 486 -22.01 -2.61 21.53
CA ALA A 486 -22.01 -3.94 20.91
C ALA A 486 -20.78 -4.78 21.26
N LEU A 487 -19.64 -4.15 21.59
CA LEU A 487 -18.44 -4.84 22.07
C LEU A 487 -18.54 -5.26 23.57
N LYS A 488 -19.45 -4.62 24.33
CA LYS A 488 -19.69 -4.95 25.75
C LYS A 488 -20.74 -6.05 25.95
N LYS A 489 -21.42 -6.48 24.90
CA LYS A 489 -22.32 -7.63 24.86
C LYS A 489 -21.64 -8.81 24.17
#